data_9fff5b46f59447d74765b0cdf854f519
#
_entry.id   9fff5b46f59447d74765b0cdf854f519
#
_cell.length_a   1.000
_cell.length_b   1.000
_cell.length_c   1.000
_cell.angle_alpha   90.00
_cell.angle_beta   90.00
_cell.angle_gamma   90.00
#
_symmetry.space_group_name_H-M   'P 1'
#
loop_
_entity.id
_entity.type
_entity.pdbx_description
1 polymer ?
#
loop_
_entity_poly.entity_id
_entity_poly.type
_entity_poly.pdbx_seq_one_letter_code
_entity_poly.pdbx_strand_id
1 'polypeptide(L)'
;MEEGPKRLVSTWEAITKDNEGEAHTHTLHKYAVDPTPVDEDTFVSRAAPTIIRPSRRARITRPDELTLVFGDAQIGFRGEEEFHDERAMSLAQLAIREMMPDRVIFVGDMIDLPNMSRFEQRSDWAGSTQKSLDRYHSFLAQTRANAPNAEIVAIEGNHELRMDKMIRKDAAELLQIRRANAEKELALLTLRYLVRMDELDVKSVSGYPNAAFWINDNLKAVHGTNVAKGGSNAAKYLQQETTGTLY
;
A
#
# COMPACT_ATOMS: atom_id res chain seq x y z
N MET A 1 20.95 -23.21 2.36
CA MET A 1 19.99 -23.29 3.47
C MET A 1 19.82 -24.76 3.78
N GLU A 2 20.26 -25.23 4.94
CA GLU A 2 20.02 -26.60 5.37
C GLU A 2 18.55 -26.74 5.75
N GLU A 3 17.84 -27.72 5.14
CA GLU A 3 16.50 -28.07 5.57
C GLU A 3 16.55 -28.59 7.00
N GLY A 4 15.73 -28.02 7.88
CA GLY A 4 15.62 -28.47 9.28
C GLY A 4 15.16 -29.95 9.38
N PRO A 5 15.28 -30.58 10.53
CA PRO A 5 14.93 -31.99 10.73
C PRO A 5 13.46 -32.24 10.40
N LYS A 6 13.22 -33.21 9.50
CA LYS A 6 11.88 -33.62 9.10
C LYS A 6 11.34 -34.66 10.07
N ARG A 7 10.19 -34.38 10.71
CA ARG A 7 9.47 -35.31 11.57
C ARG A 7 8.36 -36.00 10.82
N LEU A 8 8.32 -37.34 10.84
CA LEU A 8 7.21 -38.10 10.28
C LEU A 8 5.93 -37.83 11.06
N VAL A 9 4.88 -37.34 10.36
CA VAL A 9 3.59 -36.99 10.96
C VAL A 9 2.56 -38.12 10.81
N SER A 10 2.56 -38.73 9.63
CA SER A 10 1.61 -39.80 9.32
C SER A 10 2.10 -40.64 8.16
N THR A 11 1.65 -41.88 8.15
CA THR A 11 1.88 -42.84 7.06
C THR A 11 0.54 -43.37 6.60
N TRP A 12 0.35 -43.47 5.30
CA TRP A 12 -0.82 -44.12 4.69
C TRP A 12 -0.37 -45.18 3.70
N GLU A 13 -1.20 -46.18 3.58
CA GLU A 13 -1.08 -47.12 2.47
C GLU A 13 -2.15 -46.83 1.43
N ALA A 14 -1.71 -46.61 0.22
CA ALA A 14 -2.57 -46.46 -0.94
C ALA A 14 -2.44 -47.67 -1.84
N ILE A 15 -3.58 -48.26 -2.20
CA ILE A 15 -3.61 -49.40 -3.13
C ILE A 15 -4.06 -48.86 -4.47
N THR A 16 -3.19 -48.99 -5.47
CA THR A 16 -3.53 -48.69 -6.87
C THR A 16 -3.56 -49.96 -7.68
N LYS A 17 -4.41 -50.03 -8.70
CA LYS A 17 -4.41 -51.15 -9.68
C LYS A 17 -3.85 -50.66 -10.98
N ASP A 18 -3.01 -51.50 -11.59
CA ASP A 18 -2.52 -51.24 -12.94
C ASP A 18 -3.56 -51.59 -14.03
N ASN A 19 -3.19 -51.42 -15.27
CA ASN A 19 -4.06 -51.70 -16.42
C ASN A 19 -4.37 -53.17 -16.60
N GLU A 20 -3.66 -54.06 -15.92
CA GLU A 20 -3.85 -55.50 -15.95
C GLU A 20 -4.64 -55.99 -14.73
N GLY A 21 -5.00 -55.07 -13.80
CA GLY A 21 -5.79 -55.32 -12.63
C GLY A 21 -5.00 -55.77 -11.39
N GLU A 22 -3.67 -55.84 -11.46
CA GLU A 22 -2.83 -56.14 -10.31
C GLU A 22 -2.78 -54.98 -9.32
N ALA A 23 -2.88 -55.31 -8.01
CA ALA A 23 -2.90 -54.34 -6.94
C ALA A 23 -1.48 -54.04 -6.46
N HIS A 24 -1.11 -52.77 -6.48
CA HIS A 24 0.16 -52.26 -5.92
C HIS A 24 -0.11 -51.43 -4.68
N THR A 25 0.60 -51.76 -3.59
CA THR A 25 0.53 -51.00 -2.37
C THR A 25 1.66 -49.97 -2.32
N HIS A 26 1.30 -48.71 -2.15
CA HIS A 26 2.25 -47.59 -2.00
C HIS A 26 2.16 -47.05 -0.59
N THR A 27 3.29 -46.94 0.09
CA THR A 27 3.36 -46.30 1.38
C THR A 27 3.71 -44.83 1.18
N LEU A 28 2.81 -43.96 1.60
CA LEU A 28 2.96 -42.51 1.55
C LEU A 28 3.30 -41.97 2.93
N HIS A 29 4.35 -41.18 3.03
CA HIS A 29 4.78 -40.56 4.27
C HIS A 29 4.57 -39.06 4.23
N LYS A 30 3.88 -38.50 5.22
CA LYS A 30 3.80 -37.06 5.44
C LYS A 30 4.84 -36.66 6.48
N TYR A 31 5.73 -35.77 6.09
CA TYR A 31 6.70 -35.16 6.98
C TYR A 31 6.27 -33.73 7.28
N ALA A 32 6.33 -33.33 8.56
CA ALA A 32 6.36 -31.93 8.94
C ALA A 32 7.84 -31.54 9.06
N VAL A 33 8.22 -30.43 8.48
CA VAL A 33 9.45 -29.77 8.84
C VAL A 33 9.16 -29.09 10.17
N ASP A 34 9.84 -29.49 11.24
CA ASP A 34 9.71 -28.75 12.50
C ASP A 34 10.15 -27.31 12.18
N PRO A 35 9.32 -26.30 12.48
CA PRO A 35 9.77 -24.94 12.30
C PRO A 35 11.07 -24.80 13.08
N THR A 36 12.12 -24.36 12.42
CA THR A 36 13.33 -23.94 13.09
C THR A 36 12.88 -23.05 14.24
N PRO A 37 13.29 -23.28 15.51
CA PRO A 37 12.91 -22.40 16.60
C PRO A 37 13.25 -20.98 16.12
N VAL A 38 12.24 -20.20 15.86
CA VAL A 38 12.42 -18.81 15.55
C VAL A 38 12.87 -18.24 16.85
N ASP A 39 14.16 -17.86 16.91
CA ASP A 39 14.70 -17.18 18.06
C ASP A 39 13.75 -16.00 18.34
N GLU A 40 13.10 -16.01 19.50
CA GLU A 40 12.16 -14.95 19.89
C GLU A 40 12.85 -13.57 19.83
N ASP A 41 14.17 -13.52 19.97
CA ASP A 41 14.99 -12.33 19.78
C ASP A 41 15.06 -11.85 18.31
N THR A 42 14.77 -12.71 17.33
CA THR A 42 14.66 -12.29 15.93
C THR A 42 13.33 -11.59 15.63
N PHE A 43 12.32 -11.73 16.49
CA PHE A 43 11.10 -10.91 16.51
C PHE A 43 11.22 -9.64 17.34
N VAL A 44 12.33 -9.37 17.96
CA VAL A 44 12.63 -8.01 18.40
C VAL A 44 12.65 -7.18 17.14
N SER A 45 11.48 -6.65 16.85
CA SER A 45 11.20 -5.64 15.87
C SER A 45 12.44 -4.76 15.77
N ARG A 46 13.14 -4.77 14.65
CA ARG A 46 13.97 -3.64 14.30
C ARG A 46 13.02 -2.48 14.45
N ALA A 47 13.14 -1.73 15.54
CA ALA A 47 12.28 -0.62 15.84
C ALA A 47 12.18 0.17 14.55
N ALA A 48 10.94 0.35 14.04
CA ALA A 48 10.75 1.07 12.80
C ALA A 48 11.59 2.35 12.91
N PRO A 49 12.40 2.71 11.93
CA PRO A 49 13.36 3.77 12.04
C PRO A 49 12.67 4.99 12.65
N THR A 50 13.23 5.53 13.71
CA THR A 50 12.66 6.71 14.37
C THR A 50 12.54 7.78 13.30
N ILE A 51 11.32 8.20 12.99
CA ILE A 51 11.10 9.28 12.05
C ILE A 51 11.62 10.54 12.72
N ILE A 52 12.80 10.97 12.35
CA ILE A 52 13.32 12.25 12.76
C ILE A 52 12.48 13.29 12.02
N ARG A 53 11.52 13.88 12.73
CA ARG A 53 10.80 15.04 12.17
C ARG A 53 11.84 16.16 12.02
N PRO A 54 12.11 16.61 10.80
CA PRO A 54 13.04 17.72 10.61
C PRO A 54 12.50 18.94 11.36
N SER A 55 13.41 19.74 11.94
CA SER A 55 13.03 21.03 12.50
C SER A 55 12.31 21.84 11.42
N ARG A 56 11.22 22.51 11.80
CA ARG A 56 10.48 23.38 10.88
C ARG A 56 11.45 24.38 10.23
N ARG A 57 11.55 24.35 8.91
CA ARG A 57 12.24 25.41 8.16
C ARG A 57 11.40 26.68 8.25
N ALA A 58 12.05 27.82 8.15
CA ALA A 58 11.33 29.09 8.05
C ALA A 58 10.36 29.02 6.84
N ARG A 59 9.09 29.30 7.08
CA ARG A 59 8.08 29.34 6.02
C ARG A 59 8.43 30.47 5.04
N ILE A 60 8.46 30.17 3.75
CA ILE A 60 8.55 31.21 2.73
C ILE A 60 7.21 31.94 2.73
N THR A 61 7.24 33.25 3.00
CA THR A 61 6.05 34.07 2.88
C THR A 61 5.80 34.33 1.39
N ARG A 62 4.68 33.85 0.87
CA ARG A 62 4.21 34.06 -0.50
C ARG A 62 2.86 34.78 -0.45
N PRO A 63 2.52 35.59 -1.45
CA PRO A 63 1.18 36.16 -1.57
C PRO A 63 0.11 35.09 -1.83
N ASP A 64 0.49 34.01 -2.53
CA ASP A 64 -0.39 32.92 -2.92
C ASP A 64 0.11 31.59 -2.35
N GLU A 65 -0.82 30.64 -2.10
CA GLU A 65 -0.50 29.28 -1.70
C GLU A 65 -0.06 28.45 -2.91
N LEU A 66 1.06 27.73 -2.75
CA LEU A 66 1.53 26.77 -3.74
C LEU A 66 1.12 25.34 -3.32
N THR A 67 0.32 24.71 -4.17
CA THR A 67 -0.07 23.31 -4.02
C THR A 67 0.56 22.48 -5.13
N LEU A 68 1.29 21.44 -4.79
CA LEU A 68 1.75 20.42 -5.72
C LEU A 68 0.81 19.22 -5.66
N VAL A 69 0.44 18.69 -6.83
CA VAL A 69 -0.46 17.55 -6.97
C VAL A 69 0.24 16.45 -7.76
N PHE A 70 0.23 15.25 -7.22
CA PHE A 70 0.81 14.05 -7.82
C PHE A 70 -0.19 12.90 -7.73
N GLY A 71 -0.12 11.95 -8.65
CA GLY A 71 -0.95 10.75 -8.62
C GLY A 71 -0.28 9.58 -9.34
N ASP A 72 -0.86 8.41 -9.20
CA ASP A 72 -0.54 7.19 -9.96
C ASP A 72 0.94 6.77 -9.90
N ALA A 73 1.60 6.96 -8.77
CA ALA A 73 2.97 6.49 -8.59
C ALA A 73 3.07 4.97 -8.60
N GLN A 74 1.97 4.28 -8.25
CA GLN A 74 1.83 2.82 -8.24
C GLN A 74 3.04 2.11 -7.61
N ILE A 75 3.49 2.61 -6.46
CA ILE A 75 4.64 2.08 -5.73
C ILE A 75 4.36 0.61 -5.40
N GLY A 76 5.12 -0.30 -6.01
CA GLY A 76 4.88 -1.71 -5.86
C GLY A 76 6.03 -2.58 -6.31
N PHE A 77 5.96 -3.84 -5.90
CA PHE A 77 6.93 -4.88 -6.24
C PHE A 77 6.20 -6.13 -6.75
N ARG A 78 6.85 -6.84 -7.66
CA ARG A 78 6.46 -8.16 -8.14
C ARG A 78 7.60 -9.12 -7.84
N GLY A 79 7.54 -9.75 -6.67
CA GLY A 79 8.70 -10.45 -6.11
C GLY A 79 9.80 -9.45 -5.73
N GLU A 80 10.95 -9.55 -6.40
CA GLU A 80 12.08 -8.63 -6.21
C GLU A 80 12.07 -7.45 -7.20
N GLU A 81 11.27 -7.51 -8.25
CA GLU A 81 11.23 -6.49 -9.30
C GLU A 81 10.41 -5.27 -8.86
N GLU A 82 10.99 -4.09 -8.99
CA GLU A 82 10.28 -2.81 -8.83
C GLU A 82 9.35 -2.57 -10.00
N PHE A 83 8.10 -2.20 -9.70
CA PHE A 83 7.09 -1.94 -10.72
C PHE A 83 6.85 -0.45 -10.97
N HIS A 84 7.32 0.39 -10.06
CA HIS A 84 7.20 1.84 -10.13
C HIS A 84 8.43 2.50 -10.78
N ASP A 85 8.28 3.73 -11.23
CA ASP A 85 9.36 4.52 -11.81
C ASP A 85 10.08 5.35 -10.73
N GLU A 86 11.23 4.84 -10.27
CA GLU A 86 12.08 5.52 -9.28
C GLU A 86 12.59 6.89 -9.76
N ARG A 87 12.75 7.11 -11.09
CA ARG A 87 13.16 8.40 -11.61
C ARG A 87 12.05 9.43 -11.49
N ALA A 88 10.82 9.06 -11.84
CA ALA A 88 9.65 9.92 -11.68
C ALA A 88 9.43 10.28 -10.20
N MET A 89 9.55 9.31 -9.31
CA MET A 89 9.46 9.53 -7.86
C MET A 89 10.55 10.46 -7.33
N SER A 90 11.79 10.29 -7.80
CA SER A 90 12.90 11.16 -7.44
C SER A 90 12.70 12.59 -7.93
N LEU A 91 12.16 12.78 -9.15
CA LEU A 91 11.80 14.09 -9.69
C LEU A 91 10.69 14.76 -8.88
N ALA A 92 9.66 14.01 -8.47
CA ALA A 92 8.61 14.52 -7.59
C ALA A 92 9.20 15.00 -6.24
N GLN A 93 10.09 14.22 -5.63
CA GLN A 93 10.77 14.61 -4.40
C GLN A 93 11.67 15.83 -4.58
N LEU A 94 12.35 15.94 -5.72
CA LEU A 94 13.15 17.13 -6.07
C LEU A 94 12.25 18.36 -6.21
N ALA A 95 11.12 18.26 -6.93
CA ALA A 95 10.18 19.36 -7.07
C ALA A 95 9.63 19.81 -5.69
N ILE A 96 9.24 18.88 -4.83
CA ILE A 96 8.77 19.19 -3.48
C ILE A 96 9.84 19.95 -2.68
N ARG A 97 11.10 19.52 -2.77
CA ARG A 97 12.22 20.13 -2.03
C ARG A 97 12.53 21.53 -2.54
N GLU A 98 12.61 21.71 -3.85
CA GLU A 98 13.05 22.99 -4.47
C GLU A 98 11.92 24.03 -4.44
N MET A 99 10.68 23.60 -4.64
CA MET A 99 9.53 24.51 -4.69
C MET A 99 9.00 24.87 -3.31
N MET A 100 9.29 24.04 -2.27
CA MET A 100 8.83 24.23 -0.89
C MET A 100 7.34 24.59 -0.84
N PRO A 101 6.43 23.72 -1.29
CA PRO A 101 5.02 24.01 -1.37
C PRO A 101 4.39 24.21 0.01
N ASP A 102 3.27 24.93 0.07
CA ASP A 102 2.43 25.01 1.25
C ASP A 102 1.58 23.75 1.42
N ARG A 103 1.30 23.04 0.31
CA ARG A 103 0.52 21.80 0.30
C ARG A 103 1.04 20.82 -0.75
N VAL A 104 1.04 19.53 -0.39
CA VAL A 104 1.29 18.41 -1.31
C VAL A 104 0.08 17.49 -1.27
N ILE A 105 -0.51 17.19 -2.42
CA ILE A 105 -1.67 16.31 -2.55
C ILE A 105 -1.29 15.12 -3.42
N PHE A 106 -1.47 13.93 -2.89
CA PHE A 106 -1.41 12.68 -3.63
C PHE A 106 -2.84 12.25 -3.97
N VAL A 107 -3.18 12.20 -5.25
CA VAL A 107 -4.57 11.98 -5.71
C VAL A 107 -4.91 10.50 -5.96
N GLY A 108 -4.36 9.60 -5.19
CA GLY A 108 -4.65 8.17 -5.23
C GLY A 108 -3.73 7.37 -6.14
N ASP A 109 -3.90 6.05 -6.05
CA ASP A 109 -3.10 5.03 -6.73
C ASP A 109 -1.58 5.24 -6.53
N MET A 110 -1.22 5.70 -5.33
CA MET A 110 0.17 5.90 -4.94
C MET A 110 0.89 4.59 -4.65
N ILE A 111 0.17 3.58 -4.19
CA ILE A 111 0.69 2.24 -3.92
C ILE A 111 0.00 1.22 -4.83
N ASP A 112 0.78 0.29 -5.37
CA ASP A 112 0.24 -0.91 -6.02
C ASP A 112 0.37 -2.11 -5.09
N LEU A 113 -0.74 -2.81 -4.89
CA LEU A 113 -0.83 -4.03 -4.10
C LEU A 113 -1.24 -5.19 -5.03
N PRO A 114 -0.35 -5.67 -5.92
CA PRO A 114 -0.70 -6.60 -6.96
C PRO A 114 -1.24 -7.93 -6.41
N ASN A 115 -0.70 -8.43 -5.30
CA ASN A 115 -1.15 -9.67 -4.67
C ASN A 115 -2.56 -9.59 -4.05
N MET A 116 -3.09 -8.38 -3.88
CA MET A 116 -4.44 -8.12 -3.39
C MET A 116 -5.40 -7.74 -4.53
N SER A 117 -4.96 -7.88 -5.77
CA SER A 117 -5.78 -7.66 -6.96
C SER A 117 -6.80 -8.80 -7.12
N ARG A 118 -7.95 -8.47 -7.77
CA ARG A 118 -8.96 -9.49 -8.16
C ARG A 118 -8.48 -10.44 -9.26
N PHE A 119 -7.39 -10.10 -9.94
CA PHE A 119 -6.82 -10.93 -11.00
C PHE A 119 -5.91 -11.99 -10.38
N GLU A 120 -5.84 -13.16 -11.03
CA GLU A 120 -4.93 -14.21 -10.63
C GLU A 120 -3.48 -13.72 -10.66
N GLN A 121 -2.77 -13.95 -9.57
CA GLN A 121 -1.40 -13.48 -9.38
C GLN A 121 -0.43 -14.67 -9.35
N ARG A 122 0.79 -14.41 -9.74
CA ARG A 122 1.86 -15.41 -9.70
C ARG A 122 2.28 -15.67 -8.24
N SER A 123 2.51 -16.93 -7.92
CA SER A 123 2.91 -17.32 -6.55
C SER A 123 4.28 -16.75 -6.13
N ASP A 124 5.16 -16.47 -7.10
CA ASP A 124 6.47 -15.88 -6.85
C ASP A 124 6.41 -14.38 -6.45
N TRP A 125 5.24 -13.76 -6.55
CA TRP A 125 5.02 -12.39 -6.05
C TRP A 125 4.59 -12.34 -4.57
N ALA A 126 4.40 -13.50 -3.94
CA ALA A 126 4.10 -13.57 -2.52
C ALA A 126 5.18 -12.87 -1.70
N GLY A 127 4.77 -12.09 -0.68
CA GLY A 127 5.70 -11.34 0.17
C GLY A 127 6.10 -9.95 -0.34
N SER A 128 5.76 -9.55 -1.59
CA SER A 128 6.08 -8.22 -2.10
C SER A 128 5.26 -7.09 -1.46
N THR A 129 4.16 -7.41 -0.80
CA THR A 129 3.30 -6.43 -0.12
C THR A 129 4.05 -5.60 0.92
N GLN A 130 4.85 -6.26 1.78
CA GLN A 130 5.62 -5.55 2.81
C GLN A 130 6.63 -4.58 2.18
N LYS A 131 7.31 -4.99 1.11
CA LYS A 131 8.24 -4.11 0.38
C LYS A 131 7.53 -2.88 -0.18
N SER A 132 6.31 -3.05 -0.74
CA SER A 132 5.50 -1.95 -1.24
C SER A 132 5.10 -0.98 -0.12
N LEU A 133 4.69 -1.49 1.04
CA LEU A 133 4.38 -0.68 2.22
C LEU A 133 5.60 0.11 2.71
N ASP A 134 6.76 -0.55 2.83
CA ASP A 134 8.01 0.06 3.29
C ASP A 134 8.47 1.16 2.33
N ARG A 135 8.37 0.90 1.02
CA ARG A 135 8.74 1.89 0.01
C ARG A 135 7.80 3.09 -0.02
N TYR A 136 6.49 2.85 0.11
CA TYR A 136 5.51 3.94 0.19
C TYR A 136 5.70 4.76 1.47
N HIS A 137 5.90 4.12 2.62
CA HIS A 137 6.27 4.82 3.86
C HIS A 137 7.52 5.70 3.67
N SER A 138 8.56 5.14 3.05
CA SER A 138 9.81 5.88 2.79
C SER A 138 9.59 7.09 1.88
N PHE A 139 8.72 6.97 0.87
CA PHE A 139 8.36 8.08 0.00
C PHE A 139 7.62 9.20 0.76
N LEU A 140 6.65 8.85 1.60
CA LEU A 140 5.94 9.82 2.44
C LEU A 140 6.86 10.48 3.46
N ALA A 141 7.77 9.72 4.08
CA ALA A 141 8.75 10.24 5.02
C ALA A 141 9.70 11.23 4.35
N GLN A 142 10.16 10.93 3.13
CA GLN A 142 10.99 11.84 2.34
C GLN A 142 10.21 13.11 1.93
N THR A 143 8.93 12.96 1.58
CA THR A 143 8.04 14.11 1.31
C THR A 143 7.97 15.03 2.53
N ARG A 144 7.72 14.47 3.72
CA ARG A 144 7.70 15.25 4.96
C ARG A 144 9.03 15.91 5.26
N ALA A 145 10.16 15.22 5.02
CA ALA A 145 11.49 15.80 5.19
C ALA A 145 11.75 16.96 4.22
N ASN A 146 11.32 16.84 2.97
CA ASN A 146 11.50 17.86 1.94
C ASN A 146 10.55 19.05 2.12
N ALA A 147 9.34 18.83 2.64
CA ALA A 147 8.34 19.86 2.90
C ALA A 147 7.85 19.83 4.35
N PRO A 148 8.69 20.21 5.34
CA PRO A 148 8.40 20.02 6.76
C PRO A 148 7.22 20.83 7.28
N ASN A 149 6.84 21.90 6.60
CA ASN A 149 5.74 22.79 6.98
C ASN A 149 4.49 22.61 6.10
N ALA A 150 4.56 21.79 5.04
CA ALA A 150 3.44 21.63 4.14
C ALA A 150 2.32 20.79 4.77
N GLU A 151 1.08 21.09 4.40
CA GLU A 151 -0.02 20.16 4.57
C GLU A 151 0.17 19.02 3.54
N ILE A 152 0.31 17.78 4.00
CA ILE A 152 0.42 16.62 3.12
C ILE A 152 -0.89 15.84 3.18
N VAL A 153 -1.48 15.61 2.02
CA VAL A 153 -2.78 14.94 1.87
C VAL A 153 -2.62 13.75 0.95
N ALA A 154 -3.13 12.59 1.35
CA ALA A 154 -3.22 11.39 0.52
C ALA A 154 -4.70 11.03 0.33
N ILE A 155 -5.20 11.16 -0.88
CA ILE A 155 -6.54 10.77 -1.28
C ILE A 155 -6.51 9.29 -1.70
N GLU A 156 -7.53 8.56 -1.31
CA GLU A 156 -7.65 7.14 -1.63
C GLU A 156 -8.05 6.92 -3.09
N GLY A 157 -7.27 6.12 -3.81
CA GLY A 157 -7.59 5.61 -5.13
C GLY A 157 -8.13 4.17 -5.10
N ASN A 158 -8.28 3.55 -6.25
CA ASN A 158 -8.79 2.18 -6.32
C ASN A 158 -7.74 1.13 -5.91
N HIS A 159 -6.45 1.43 -5.99
CA HIS A 159 -5.38 0.53 -5.58
C HIS A 159 -5.25 0.48 -4.05
N GLU A 160 -5.39 1.60 -3.36
CA GLU A 160 -5.42 1.65 -1.89
C GLU A 160 -6.54 0.79 -1.31
N LEU A 161 -7.69 0.70 -2.00
CA LEU A 161 -8.83 -0.12 -1.57
C LEU A 161 -8.62 -1.62 -1.74
N ARG A 162 -7.59 -2.10 -2.44
CA ARG A 162 -7.43 -3.55 -2.71
C ARG A 162 -7.36 -4.36 -1.44
N MET A 163 -6.60 -3.89 -0.46
CA MET A 163 -6.47 -4.58 0.83
C MET A 163 -7.80 -4.64 1.58
N ASP A 164 -8.51 -3.52 1.71
CA ASP A 164 -9.81 -3.47 2.37
C ASP A 164 -10.83 -4.39 1.68
N LYS A 165 -10.87 -4.41 0.34
CA LYS A 165 -11.74 -5.30 -0.44
C LYS A 165 -11.42 -6.78 -0.21
N MET A 166 -10.12 -7.13 -0.18
CA MET A 166 -9.70 -8.51 0.09
C MET A 166 -10.11 -8.94 1.50
N ILE A 167 -9.85 -8.11 2.50
CA ILE A 167 -10.21 -8.41 3.89
C ILE A 167 -11.74 -8.52 4.03
N ARG A 168 -12.52 -7.62 3.44
CA ARG A 168 -14.00 -7.70 3.46
C ARG A 168 -14.52 -8.99 2.87
N LYS A 169 -13.89 -9.44 1.80
CA LYS A 169 -14.32 -10.66 1.09
C LYS A 169 -13.98 -11.93 1.85
N ASP A 170 -12.76 -12.02 2.38
CA ASP A 170 -12.20 -13.31 2.82
C ASP A 170 -12.00 -13.38 4.35
N ALA A 171 -12.01 -12.24 5.05
CA ALA A 171 -11.74 -12.16 6.49
C ALA A 171 -12.39 -10.91 7.15
N ALA A 172 -13.66 -10.67 6.88
CA ALA A 172 -14.38 -9.45 7.27
C ALA A 172 -14.26 -9.08 8.77
N GLU A 173 -14.10 -10.06 9.63
CA GLU A 173 -13.96 -9.87 11.08
C GLU A 173 -12.65 -9.16 11.46
N LEU A 174 -11.66 -9.15 10.57
CA LEU A 174 -10.38 -8.48 10.79
C LEU A 174 -10.41 -6.98 10.51
N LEU A 175 -11.44 -6.46 9.87
CA LEU A 175 -11.52 -5.06 9.45
C LEU A 175 -11.38 -4.05 10.59
N GLN A 176 -11.91 -4.38 11.76
CA GLN A 176 -11.95 -3.46 12.91
C GLN A 176 -11.01 -3.89 14.04
N ILE A 177 -10.14 -4.86 13.76
CA ILE A 177 -9.18 -5.33 14.78
C ILE A 177 -8.25 -4.20 15.19
N ARG A 178 -8.11 -4.06 16.50
CA ARG A 178 -7.21 -3.11 17.19
C ARG A 178 -6.47 -3.85 18.28
N ARG A 179 -5.49 -3.21 18.87
CA ARG A 179 -4.90 -3.71 20.10
C ARG A 179 -5.95 -3.75 21.21
N ALA A 180 -5.83 -4.70 22.13
CA ALA A 180 -6.74 -4.80 23.25
C ALA A 180 -6.78 -3.50 24.06
N ASN A 181 -7.98 -3.07 24.44
CA ASN A 181 -8.22 -1.83 25.21
C ASN A 181 -7.76 -0.55 24.54
N ALA A 182 -7.64 -0.53 23.22
CA ALA A 182 -7.17 0.61 22.43
C ALA A 182 -8.26 1.13 21.46
N GLU A 183 -9.45 1.44 21.97
CA GLU A 183 -10.63 1.81 21.17
C GLU A 183 -10.42 3.06 20.27
N LYS A 184 -9.54 3.96 20.70
CA LYS A 184 -9.23 5.20 19.96
C LYS A 184 -8.15 5.03 18.90
N GLU A 185 -7.49 3.87 18.84
CA GLU A 185 -6.48 3.60 17.82
C GLU A 185 -7.13 3.27 16.48
N LEU A 186 -6.36 3.47 15.42
CA LEU A 186 -6.74 3.00 14.10
C LEU A 186 -6.80 1.47 14.07
N ALA A 187 -7.65 0.94 13.20
CA ALA A 187 -7.63 -0.49 12.93
C ALA A 187 -6.29 -0.89 12.31
N LEU A 188 -5.73 -2.03 12.78
CA LEU A 188 -4.37 -2.48 12.42
C LEU A 188 -4.21 -2.74 10.93
N LEU A 189 -5.26 -3.26 10.29
CA LEU A 189 -5.24 -3.62 8.87
C LEU A 189 -5.81 -2.48 7.99
N THR A 190 -5.37 -1.26 8.23
CA THR A 190 -5.62 -0.13 7.36
C THR A 190 -4.32 0.35 6.73
N LEU A 191 -4.38 0.77 5.47
CA LEU A 191 -3.20 1.31 4.79
C LEU A 191 -2.61 2.50 5.58
N ARG A 192 -3.47 3.39 6.08
CA ARG A 192 -3.08 4.53 6.92
C ARG A 192 -2.21 4.12 8.12
N TYR A 193 -2.62 3.04 8.82
CA TYR A 193 -1.87 2.51 9.95
C TYR A 193 -0.55 1.86 9.50
N LEU A 194 -0.62 0.98 8.49
CA LEU A 194 0.52 0.20 8.04
C LEU A 194 1.65 1.07 7.45
N VAL A 195 1.31 2.14 6.73
CA VAL A 195 2.32 3.09 6.21
C VAL A 195 2.60 4.25 7.17
N ARG A 196 2.05 4.21 8.39
CA ARG A 196 2.32 5.14 9.49
C ARG A 196 2.05 6.61 9.13
N MET A 197 0.95 6.87 8.38
CA MET A 197 0.61 8.22 7.92
C MET A 197 0.47 9.23 9.05
N ASP A 198 -0.08 8.81 10.20
CA ASP A 198 -0.27 9.70 11.35
C ASP A 198 1.05 10.17 11.97
N GLU A 199 2.06 9.30 11.98
CA GLU A 199 3.39 9.64 12.50
C GLU A 199 4.11 10.63 11.58
N LEU A 200 3.76 10.61 10.28
CA LEU A 200 4.28 11.53 9.27
C LEU A 200 3.45 12.82 9.14
N ASP A 201 2.37 12.95 9.91
CA ASP A 201 1.43 14.06 9.80
C ASP A 201 0.87 14.18 8.36
N VAL A 202 0.50 13.03 7.78
CA VAL A 202 -0.13 12.91 6.47
C VAL A 202 -1.62 12.71 6.68
N LYS A 203 -2.43 13.62 6.14
CA LYS A 203 -3.89 13.55 6.17
C LYS A 203 -4.37 12.53 5.15
N SER A 204 -5.02 11.47 5.60
CA SER A 204 -5.65 10.49 4.73
C SER A 204 -7.11 10.89 4.45
N VAL A 205 -7.51 10.87 3.18
CA VAL A 205 -8.88 11.12 2.72
C VAL A 205 -9.39 9.85 2.06
N SER A 206 -10.19 9.09 2.81
CA SER A 206 -10.75 7.81 2.38
C SER A 206 -12.16 7.97 1.80
N GLY A 207 -12.65 6.91 1.16
CA GLY A 207 -14.02 6.84 0.62
C GLY A 207 -14.10 6.83 -0.89
N TYR A 208 -13.08 6.28 -1.58
CA TYR A 208 -13.16 6.04 -3.03
C TYR A 208 -14.47 5.30 -3.38
N PRO A 209 -15.21 5.70 -4.42
CA PRO A 209 -14.87 6.65 -5.47
C PRO A 209 -15.17 8.12 -5.17
N ASN A 210 -15.74 8.43 -4.01
CA ASN A 210 -16.22 9.77 -3.66
C ASN A 210 -15.20 10.58 -2.82
N ALA A 211 -14.00 10.02 -2.57
CA ALA A 211 -12.94 10.71 -1.85
C ALA A 211 -12.53 11.99 -2.58
N ALA A 212 -12.63 13.12 -1.91
CA ALA A 212 -12.30 14.43 -2.44
C ALA A 212 -11.63 15.30 -1.38
N PHE A 213 -10.69 16.12 -1.79
CA PHE A 213 -10.07 17.13 -0.95
C PHE A 213 -10.27 18.53 -1.58
N TRP A 214 -10.88 19.43 -0.86
CA TRP A 214 -11.08 20.81 -1.29
C TRP A 214 -9.80 21.62 -1.06
N ILE A 215 -9.20 22.08 -2.16
CA ILE A 215 -8.03 22.94 -2.15
C ILE A 215 -8.42 24.35 -1.73
N ASN A 216 -9.55 24.81 -2.24
CA ASN A 216 -10.22 26.05 -1.87
C ASN A 216 -11.74 25.91 -2.16
N ASP A 217 -12.50 26.98 -2.00
CA ASP A 217 -13.97 26.96 -2.18
C ASP A 217 -14.44 26.58 -3.58
N ASN A 218 -13.57 26.68 -4.58
CA ASN A 218 -13.90 26.46 -6.00
C ASN A 218 -13.12 25.31 -6.65
N LEU A 219 -12.17 24.69 -5.95
CA LEU A 219 -11.29 23.69 -6.52
C LEU A 219 -11.16 22.49 -5.58
N LYS A 220 -11.47 21.30 -6.08
CA LYS A 220 -11.28 20.03 -5.38
C LYS A 220 -10.33 19.11 -6.14
N ALA A 221 -9.61 18.28 -5.42
CA ALA A 221 -8.81 17.19 -5.94
C ALA A 221 -9.53 15.86 -5.69
N VAL A 222 -9.56 14.99 -6.69
CA VAL A 222 -10.15 13.63 -6.63
C VAL A 222 -9.28 12.67 -7.42
N HIS A 223 -9.36 11.37 -7.12
CA HIS A 223 -8.64 10.37 -7.93
C HIS A 223 -9.31 10.13 -9.30
N GLY A 224 -10.63 10.30 -9.37
CA GLY A 224 -11.40 9.96 -10.58
C GLY A 224 -11.77 8.48 -10.67
N THR A 225 -12.72 8.17 -11.54
CA THR A 225 -13.30 6.81 -11.65
C THR A 225 -13.37 6.29 -13.08
N ASN A 226 -13.17 7.15 -14.05
CA ASN A 226 -13.45 6.80 -15.45
C ASN A 226 -12.16 6.64 -16.24
N VAL A 227 -11.99 5.41 -16.72
CA VAL A 227 -11.01 5.08 -17.74
C VAL A 227 -11.75 4.88 -19.05
N ALA A 228 -11.67 5.80 -19.98
CA ALA A 228 -12.20 5.58 -21.31
C ALA A 228 -11.13 5.76 -22.38
N LYS A 229 -11.22 4.95 -23.41
CA LYS A 229 -10.36 5.06 -24.58
C LYS A 229 -10.72 6.33 -25.36
N GLY A 230 -9.83 7.32 -25.36
CA GLY A 230 -9.96 8.55 -26.15
C GLY A 230 -9.95 9.86 -25.34
N GLY A 231 -9.36 10.90 -25.87
CA GLY A 231 -9.08 12.18 -25.21
C GLY A 231 -10.31 13.06 -24.90
N SER A 232 -11.54 12.58 -25.14
CA SER A 232 -12.76 13.37 -24.91
C SER A 232 -13.34 13.26 -23.51
N ASN A 233 -12.78 12.40 -22.64
CA ASN A 233 -13.37 12.14 -21.33
C ASN A 233 -13.15 13.26 -20.33
N ALA A 234 -11.98 13.86 -20.29
CA ALA A 234 -11.73 15.03 -19.47
C ALA A 234 -12.71 16.17 -19.80
N ALA A 235 -12.97 16.40 -21.09
CA ALA A 235 -13.95 17.40 -21.52
C ALA A 235 -15.38 17.07 -21.08
N LYS A 236 -15.79 15.80 -21.11
CA LYS A 236 -17.12 15.38 -20.64
C LYS A 236 -17.26 15.56 -19.13
N TYR A 237 -16.21 15.29 -18.37
CA TYR A 237 -16.20 15.52 -16.93
C TYR A 237 -16.31 17.01 -16.60
N LEU A 238 -15.50 17.82 -17.24
CA LEU A 238 -15.54 19.27 -17.05
C LEU A 238 -16.94 19.86 -17.35
N GLN A 239 -17.68 19.26 -18.30
CA GLN A 239 -19.05 19.67 -18.60
C GLN A 239 -20.07 19.26 -17.52
N GLN A 240 -19.79 18.23 -16.75
CA GLN A 240 -20.67 17.73 -15.68
C GLN A 240 -20.37 18.35 -14.32
N GLU A 241 -19.15 18.85 -14.14
CA GLU A 241 -18.72 19.46 -12.89
C GLU A 241 -19.06 20.96 -12.88
N THR A 242 -19.69 21.40 -11.80
CA THR A 242 -20.01 22.82 -11.55
C THR A 242 -18.89 23.55 -10.79
N THR A 243 -17.89 22.79 -10.32
CA THR A 243 -16.72 23.30 -9.57
C THR A 243 -15.44 22.86 -10.27
N GLY A 244 -14.34 23.60 -10.08
CA GLY A 244 -13.03 23.19 -10.55
C GLY A 244 -12.60 21.88 -9.89
N THR A 245 -12.15 20.91 -10.70
CA THR A 245 -11.71 19.60 -10.20
C THR A 245 -10.37 19.23 -10.82
N LEU A 246 -9.43 18.75 -9.99
CA LEU A 246 -8.18 18.13 -10.39
C LEU A 246 -8.32 16.61 -10.23
N TYR A 247 -7.93 15.88 -11.27
CA TYR A 247 -7.93 14.42 -11.33
C TYR A 247 -6.51 13.89 -11.35
#